data_97571f8da508cdb68e8e6fe63375b22a
#
_entry.id   97571f8da508cdb68e8e6fe63375b22a
#
_cell.length_a   1.000
_cell.length_b   1.000
_cell.length_c   1.000
_cell.angle_alpha   90.00
_cell.angle_beta   90.00
_cell.angle_gamma   90.00
#
_symmetry.space_group_name_H-M   'P 1'
#
loop_
_entity.id
_entity.type
_entity.pdbx_description
1 polymer ?
#
loop_
_entity_poly.entity_id
_entity_poly.type
_entity_poly.pdbx_seq_one_letter_code
_entity_poly.pdbx_strand_id
1 'polypeptide(L)'
;GDLGTPELFAASFCADNRAISRLWQKGGGGIVYDMGIYNIAMAQQFMGDPVKITAIGSIDENKMDKESFALLEYANGSRAHLTTSGIATIPTSASCSFEKATLVIEEPFFVPSGLSLRDKELYFTEETWKDTSGIQGHEALSYQATWFAKYVSEGRVESEIHTAQDVVANIRVAQEITTQLGAEIL
;
A
#
# COMPACT_ATOMS: atom_id res chain seq x y z
N GLY A 1 5.84 13.48 -14.72
CA GLY A 1 5.36 14.63 -13.99
C GLY A 1 6.46 15.59 -13.61
N ASP A 2 6.08 16.68 -13.01
CA ASP A 2 7.00 17.78 -12.69
C ASP A 2 8.01 17.45 -11.60
N LEU A 3 7.75 16.41 -10.81
CA LEU A 3 8.65 15.94 -9.73
C LEU A 3 9.81 15.07 -10.23
N GLY A 4 9.78 14.63 -11.47
CA GLY A 4 10.78 13.72 -12.04
C GLY A 4 10.46 12.25 -11.77
N THR A 5 11.47 11.38 -11.89
CA THR A 5 11.35 9.94 -11.72
C THR A 5 11.27 9.59 -10.23
N PRO A 6 10.40 8.66 -9.80
CA PRO A 6 10.43 8.14 -8.44
C PRO A 6 11.71 7.32 -8.19
N GLU A 7 12.37 7.58 -7.06
CA GLU A 7 13.64 6.96 -6.67
C GLU A 7 13.50 5.97 -5.52
N LEU A 8 12.68 6.34 -4.52
CA LEU A 8 12.46 5.52 -3.33
C LEU A 8 11.02 5.68 -2.83
N PHE A 9 10.36 4.57 -2.59
CA PHE A 9 9.05 4.53 -1.95
C PHE A 9 9.14 3.82 -0.60
N ALA A 10 8.39 4.32 0.38
CA ALA A 10 8.26 3.71 1.69
C ALA A 10 6.80 3.72 2.13
N ALA A 11 6.30 2.59 2.64
CA ALA A 11 4.98 2.53 3.27
C ALA A 11 4.97 1.56 4.45
N SER A 12 4.13 1.89 5.44
CA SER A 12 3.87 1.04 6.59
C SER A 12 2.39 0.98 6.90
N PHE A 13 1.88 -0.24 7.10
CA PHE A 13 0.56 -0.48 7.68
C PHE A 13 0.68 -1.53 8.77
N CYS A 14 0.70 -1.09 10.01
CA CYS A 14 0.92 -1.93 11.18
C CYS A 14 -0.12 -1.59 12.25
N ALA A 15 -0.93 -2.57 12.62
CA ALA A 15 -1.92 -2.46 13.67
C ALA A 15 -2.03 -3.78 14.43
N ASP A 16 -2.26 -3.72 15.73
CA ASP A 16 -2.48 -4.94 16.52
C ASP A 16 -3.86 -5.53 16.22
N ASN A 17 -3.87 -6.56 15.40
CA ASN A 17 -5.06 -7.27 14.94
C ASN A 17 -5.19 -8.68 15.57
N ARG A 18 -4.51 -8.96 16.69
CA ARG A 18 -4.57 -10.28 17.36
C ARG A 18 -5.98 -10.71 17.71
N ALA A 19 -6.87 -9.77 17.96
CA ALA A 19 -8.28 -10.04 18.28
C ALA A 19 -9.14 -10.42 17.05
N ILE A 20 -8.65 -10.25 15.83
CA ILE A 20 -9.41 -10.52 14.61
C ILE A 20 -9.14 -11.96 14.15
N SER A 21 -9.89 -12.91 14.72
CA SER A 21 -9.66 -14.35 14.56
C SER A 21 -9.59 -14.84 13.12
N ARG A 22 -10.33 -14.23 12.19
CA ARG A 22 -10.32 -14.63 10.76
C ARG A 22 -8.92 -14.54 10.13
N LEU A 23 -8.11 -13.56 10.56
CA LEU A 23 -6.78 -13.31 9.98
C LEU A 23 -5.76 -14.40 10.30
N TRP A 24 -6.01 -15.14 11.39
CA TRP A 24 -5.14 -16.17 11.94
C TRP A 24 -5.59 -17.60 11.62
N GLN A 25 -6.51 -17.74 10.67
CA GLN A 25 -7.07 -19.01 10.25
C GLN A 25 -6.84 -19.26 8.77
N LYS A 26 -6.62 -20.51 8.40
CA LYS A 26 -6.46 -20.90 7.00
C LYS A 26 -7.68 -20.45 6.16
N GLY A 27 -7.40 -19.82 5.03
CA GLY A 27 -8.43 -19.19 4.19
C GLY A 27 -8.87 -17.79 4.67
N GLY A 28 -8.30 -17.27 5.75
CA GLY A 28 -8.60 -15.93 6.28
C GLY A 28 -7.80 -14.79 5.64
N GLY A 29 -6.79 -15.11 4.85
CA GLY A 29 -6.02 -14.17 4.05
C GLY A 29 -4.71 -13.70 4.69
N GLY A 30 -4.48 -13.84 5.98
CA GLY A 30 -3.29 -13.33 6.66
C GLY A 30 -3.18 -11.80 6.64
N ILE A 31 -2.06 -11.26 7.07
CA ILE A 31 -1.84 -9.82 7.22
C ILE A 31 -1.42 -9.16 5.90
N VAL A 32 -0.66 -9.85 5.04
CA VAL A 32 -0.24 -9.30 3.75
C VAL A 32 -1.44 -9.01 2.85
N TYR A 33 -2.42 -9.91 2.78
CA TYR A 33 -3.63 -9.69 1.98
C TYR A 33 -4.64 -8.74 2.63
N ASP A 34 -4.66 -8.63 3.96
CA ASP A 34 -5.60 -7.74 4.66
C ASP A 34 -5.09 -6.29 4.73
N MET A 35 -3.81 -6.10 5.05
CA MET A 35 -3.19 -4.79 5.28
C MET A 35 -2.05 -4.48 4.30
N GLY A 36 -1.21 -5.45 4.01
CA GLY A 36 -0.08 -5.30 3.10
C GLY A 36 -0.48 -4.90 1.69
N ILE A 37 -1.66 -5.33 1.25
CA ILE A 37 -2.19 -4.99 -0.08
C ILE A 37 -2.32 -3.47 -0.28
N TYR A 38 -2.57 -2.67 0.77
CA TYR A 38 -2.63 -1.22 0.69
C TYR A 38 -1.24 -0.63 0.41
N ASN A 39 -0.20 -1.12 1.09
CA ASN A 39 1.19 -0.74 0.84
C ASN A 39 1.61 -1.08 -0.60
N ILE A 40 1.25 -2.28 -1.07
CA ILE A 40 1.55 -2.79 -2.41
C ILE A 40 0.85 -1.92 -3.47
N ALA A 41 -0.45 -1.69 -3.32
CA ALA A 41 -1.23 -0.90 -4.27
C ALA A 41 -0.70 0.55 -4.37
N MET A 42 -0.31 1.14 -3.24
CA MET A 42 0.26 2.48 -3.24
C MET A 42 1.65 2.50 -3.90
N ALA A 43 2.50 1.50 -3.65
CA ALA A 43 3.78 1.36 -4.35
C ALA A 43 3.57 1.22 -5.86
N GLN A 44 2.60 0.42 -6.29
CA GLN A 44 2.26 0.22 -7.71
C GLN A 44 1.88 1.54 -8.41
N GLN A 45 1.12 2.40 -7.75
CA GLN A 45 0.70 3.69 -8.29
C GLN A 45 1.88 4.63 -8.59
N PHE A 46 2.93 4.60 -7.77
CA PHE A 46 4.10 5.47 -7.92
C PHE A 46 5.23 4.84 -8.74
N MET A 47 5.45 3.54 -8.56
CA MET A 47 6.67 2.85 -8.99
C MET A 47 6.43 1.87 -10.15
N GLY A 48 5.18 1.44 -10.38
CA GLY A 48 4.83 0.38 -11.33
C GLY A 48 5.20 -1.02 -10.84
N ASP A 49 5.44 -1.96 -11.78
CA ASP A 49 5.74 -3.35 -11.48
C ASP A 49 7.18 -3.56 -11.02
N PRO A 50 7.44 -4.20 -9.87
CA PRO A 50 8.79 -4.57 -9.46
C PRO A 50 9.35 -5.70 -10.32
N VAL A 51 10.67 -5.68 -10.56
CA VAL A 51 11.39 -6.76 -11.25
C VAL A 51 11.97 -7.79 -10.28
N LYS A 52 12.07 -7.45 -8.99
CA LYS A 52 12.52 -8.37 -7.95
C LYS A 52 11.88 -7.99 -6.61
N ILE A 53 11.52 -9.02 -5.85
CA ILE A 53 10.95 -8.90 -4.50
C ILE A 53 11.81 -9.73 -3.56
N THR A 54 12.14 -9.16 -2.40
CA THR A 54 12.78 -9.86 -1.29
C THR A 54 11.97 -9.57 -0.04
N ALA A 55 11.49 -10.61 0.63
CA ALA A 55 10.68 -10.47 1.83
C ALA A 55 11.19 -11.36 2.96
N ILE A 56 11.13 -10.80 4.16
CA ILE A 56 11.33 -11.53 5.42
C ILE A 56 10.17 -11.19 6.35
N GLY A 57 9.93 -12.06 7.32
CA GLY A 57 8.85 -11.86 8.29
C GLY A 57 8.63 -13.07 9.17
N SER A 58 7.48 -13.19 9.75
CA SER A 58 7.11 -14.31 10.59
C SER A 58 5.70 -14.82 10.29
N ILE A 59 5.50 -16.11 10.54
CA ILE A 59 4.21 -16.79 10.44
C ILE A 59 3.79 -17.29 11.82
N ASP A 60 2.49 -17.56 12.00
CA ASP A 60 1.96 -18.20 13.18
C ASP A 60 1.97 -19.75 13.06
N GLU A 61 1.41 -20.43 14.07
CA GLU A 61 1.29 -21.90 14.10
C GLU A 61 0.35 -22.45 13.01
N ASN A 62 -0.58 -21.63 12.51
CA ASN A 62 -1.50 -21.96 11.42
C ASN A 62 -0.93 -21.63 10.04
N LYS A 63 0.33 -21.22 9.96
CA LYS A 63 0.99 -20.76 8.74
C LYS A 63 0.44 -19.48 8.15
N MET A 64 -0.25 -18.67 8.95
CA MET A 64 -0.66 -17.32 8.55
C MET A 64 0.49 -16.33 8.80
N ASP A 65 0.71 -15.42 7.88
CA ASP A 65 1.70 -14.36 8.05
C ASP A 65 1.24 -13.37 9.12
N LYS A 66 2.15 -13.07 10.06
CA LYS A 66 1.94 -12.11 11.15
C LYS A 66 2.49 -10.74 10.82
N GLU A 67 3.59 -10.73 10.08
CA GLU A 67 4.29 -9.53 9.68
C GLU A 67 5.18 -9.81 8.47
N SER A 68 5.41 -8.78 7.68
CA SER A 68 6.30 -8.81 6.54
C SER A 68 7.09 -7.51 6.40
N PHE A 69 8.34 -7.66 5.98
CA PHE A 69 9.24 -6.57 5.59
C PHE A 69 9.70 -6.90 4.17
N ALA A 70 9.17 -6.16 3.20
CA ALA A 70 9.44 -6.42 1.79
C ALA A 70 10.27 -5.30 1.16
N LEU A 71 11.28 -5.67 0.39
CA LEU A 71 12.06 -4.81 -0.48
C LEU A 71 11.71 -5.13 -1.94
N LEU A 72 11.27 -4.13 -2.68
CA LEU A 72 10.95 -4.21 -4.10
C LEU A 72 12.01 -3.46 -4.91
N GLU A 73 12.52 -4.07 -5.96
CA GLU A 73 13.48 -3.48 -6.89
C GLU A 73 12.82 -3.29 -8.26
N TYR A 74 13.06 -2.15 -8.89
CA TYR A 74 12.45 -1.77 -10.18
C TYR A 74 13.50 -1.69 -11.30
N ALA A 75 13.07 -1.81 -12.55
CA ALA A 75 13.96 -1.86 -13.70
C ALA A 75 14.84 -0.62 -13.87
N ASN A 76 14.38 0.55 -13.42
CA ASN A 76 15.13 1.81 -13.44
C ASN A 76 16.13 1.95 -12.28
N GLY A 77 16.26 0.95 -11.39
CA GLY A 77 17.13 0.95 -10.22
C GLY A 77 16.52 1.56 -8.97
N SER A 78 15.30 2.11 -9.04
CA SER A 78 14.57 2.59 -7.86
C SER A 78 14.15 1.43 -6.94
N ARG A 79 13.73 1.74 -5.73
CA ARG A 79 13.36 0.75 -4.72
C ARG A 79 12.14 1.17 -3.93
N ALA A 80 11.42 0.17 -3.40
CA ALA A 80 10.41 0.39 -2.37
C ALA A 80 10.66 -0.53 -1.18
N HIS A 81 10.35 -0.04 0.03
CA HIS A 81 10.26 -0.90 1.19
C HIS A 81 8.87 -0.79 1.83
N LEU A 82 8.30 -1.95 2.12
CA LEU A 82 6.95 -2.09 2.64
C LEU A 82 7.02 -2.83 3.98
N THR A 83 6.40 -2.25 5.01
CA THR A 83 6.31 -2.87 6.33
C THR A 83 4.85 -3.14 6.67
N THR A 84 4.53 -4.37 7.00
CA THR A 84 3.18 -4.77 7.41
C THR A 84 3.26 -5.61 8.68
N SER A 85 2.44 -5.32 9.68
CA SER A 85 2.38 -6.13 10.90
C SER A 85 0.97 -6.14 11.48
N GLY A 86 0.49 -7.34 11.82
CA GLY A 86 -0.75 -7.57 12.58
C GLY A 86 -0.52 -7.71 14.08
N ILE A 87 0.71 -7.54 14.55
CA ILE A 87 1.11 -7.76 15.95
C ILE A 87 1.84 -6.57 16.59
N ALA A 88 2.18 -5.58 15.78
CA ALA A 88 2.84 -4.35 16.22
C ALA A 88 2.15 -3.13 15.61
N THR A 89 2.29 -1.98 16.21
CA THR A 89 1.70 -0.73 15.74
C THR A 89 2.78 0.32 15.54
N ILE A 90 2.83 0.88 14.34
CA ILE A 90 3.62 2.07 13.98
C ILE A 90 2.75 2.99 13.11
N PRO A 91 3.15 4.25 12.85
CA PRO A 91 2.39 5.14 11.97
C PRO A 91 2.07 4.50 10.62
N THR A 92 0.80 4.63 10.20
CA THR A 92 0.30 4.12 8.93
C THR A 92 0.50 5.18 7.85
N SER A 93 1.72 5.30 7.36
CA SER A 93 2.17 6.38 6.49
C SER A 93 2.78 5.86 5.19
N ALA A 94 2.83 6.72 4.18
CA ALA A 94 3.53 6.43 2.94
C ALA A 94 4.30 7.67 2.46
N SER A 95 5.40 7.44 1.76
CA SER A 95 6.16 8.52 1.13
C SER A 95 6.84 8.05 -0.15
N CYS A 96 6.99 8.97 -1.11
CA CYS A 96 7.72 8.73 -2.33
C CYS A 96 8.72 9.86 -2.56
N SER A 97 10.00 9.53 -2.63
CA SER A 97 11.06 10.44 -3.03
C SER A 97 11.19 10.39 -4.55
N PHE A 98 11.11 11.55 -5.18
CA PHE A 98 11.35 11.76 -6.60
C PHE A 98 12.68 12.48 -6.82
N GLU A 99 13.10 12.65 -8.05
CA GLU A 99 14.34 13.40 -8.38
C GLU A 99 14.39 14.82 -7.80
N LYS A 100 13.23 15.50 -7.72
CA LYS A 100 13.17 16.93 -7.34
C LYS A 100 12.53 17.19 -5.99
N ALA A 101 11.70 16.30 -5.45
CA ALA A 101 10.98 16.50 -4.21
C ALA A 101 10.56 15.18 -3.57
N THR A 102 10.13 15.23 -2.31
CA THR A 102 9.53 14.10 -1.61
C THR A 102 8.07 14.39 -1.32
N LEU A 103 7.19 13.51 -1.77
CA LEU A 103 5.78 13.49 -1.41
C LEU A 103 5.59 12.62 -0.17
N VAL A 104 4.97 13.17 0.87
CA VAL A 104 4.54 12.42 2.07
C VAL A 104 3.02 12.37 2.07
N ILE A 105 2.47 11.17 2.24
CA ILE A 105 1.03 10.96 2.43
C ILE A 105 0.81 10.77 3.92
N GLU A 106 0.01 11.67 4.51
CA GLU A 106 -0.21 11.70 5.96
C GLU A 106 -1.00 10.47 6.44
N GLU A 107 -0.84 10.16 7.70
CA GLU A 107 -1.53 9.05 8.38
C GLU A 107 -3.04 9.34 8.51
N PRO A 108 -3.88 8.31 8.25
CA PRO A 108 -3.58 7.04 7.62
C PRO A 108 -3.64 7.16 6.08
N PHE A 109 -2.63 6.71 5.38
CA PHE A 109 -2.46 6.95 3.94
C PHE A 109 -3.53 6.32 3.04
N PHE A 110 -4.26 5.33 3.52
CA PHE A 110 -5.26 4.57 2.75
C PHE A 110 -6.68 5.16 2.81
N VAL A 111 -6.86 6.28 3.48
CA VAL A 111 -8.12 7.05 3.53
C VAL A 111 -7.83 8.53 3.30
N PRO A 112 -8.84 9.37 3.03
CA PRO A 112 -8.64 10.81 2.90
C PRO A 112 -7.93 11.38 4.13
N SER A 113 -6.76 11.96 3.93
CA SER A 113 -5.90 12.48 5.00
C SER A 113 -5.23 13.78 4.57
N GLY A 114 -3.97 13.77 4.23
CA GLY A 114 -3.24 14.93 3.76
C GLY A 114 -2.02 14.54 2.94
N LEU A 115 -1.50 15.51 2.22
CA LEU A 115 -0.28 15.40 1.43
C LEU A 115 0.66 16.54 1.82
N SER A 116 1.94 16.23 1.92
CA SER A 116 3.00 17.24 2.09
C SER A 116 4.06 17.04 1.02
N LEU A 117 4.32 18.08 0.24
CA LEU A 117 5.44 18.12 -0.67
C LEU A 117 6.61 18.78 0.03
N ARG A 118 7.76 18.13 0.04
CA ARG A 118 8.99 18.57 0.69
C ARG A 118 10.10 18.69 -0.34
N ASP A 119 10.99 19.67 -0.13
CA ASP A 119 12.21 19.76 -0.91
C ASP A 119 13.17 18.57 -0.63
N LYS A 120 14.27 18.50 -1.40
CA LYS A 120 15.30 17.47 -1.21
C LYS A 120 16.15 17.66 0.06
N GLU A 121 16.10 18.81 0.67
CA GLU A 121 16.85 19.11 1.90
C GLU A 121 16.18 18.53 3.15
N LEU A 122 14.96 18.00 3.04
CA LEU A 122 14.15 17.34 4.08
C LEU A 122 13.69 18.25 5.24
N TYR A 123 14.15 19.47 5.31
CA TYR A 123 13.85 20.38 6.42
C TYR A 123 12.68 21.31 6.14
N PHE A 124 12.33 21.50 4.86
CA PHE A 124 11.30 22.42 4.44
C PHE A 124 10.14 21.70 3.78
N THR A 125 8.94 22.14 4.08
CA THR A 125 7.71 21.73 3.40
C THR A 125 7.33 22.84 2.44
N GLU A 126 7.29 22.54 1.14
CA GLU A 126 6.94 23.52 0.11
C GLU A 126 5.44 23.73 0.04
N GLU A 127 4.67 22.63 -0.01
CA GLU A 127 3.21 22.66 -0.13
C GLU A 127 2.57 21.61 0.77
N THR A 128 1.38 21.92 1.26
CA THR A 128 0.53 20.97 1.99
C THR A 128 -0.89 21.02 1.47
N TRP A 129 -1.51 19.85 1.40
CA TRP A 129 -2.93 19.70 1.15
C TRP A 129 -3.55 18.81 2.24
N LYS A 130 -4.75 19.17 2.69
CA LYS A 130 -5.52 18.33 3.61
C LYS A 130 -6.91 18.08 3.06
N ASP A 131 -7.39 16.87 3.26
CA ASP A 131 -8.78 16.57 2.97
C ASP A 131 -9.70 17.39 3.89
N THR A 132 -10.70 18.00 3.31
CA THR A 132 -11.70 18.81 4.01
C THR A 132 -13.12 18.24 3.90
N SER A 133 -13.26 17.04 3.35
CA SER A 133 -14.57 16.38 3.19
C SER A 133 -15.22 16.00 4.53
N GLY A 134 -14.42 15.83 5.58
CA GLY A 134 -14.85 15.31 6.87
C GLY A 134 -15.10 13.80 6.88
N ILE A 135 -14.85 13.11 5.76
CA ILE A 135 -14.98 11.65 5.65
C ILE A 135 -13.84 10.98 6.39
N GLN A 136 -14.16 9.99 7.22
CA GLN A 136 -13.17 9.30 8.05
C GLN A 136 -13.24 7.78 7.88
N GLY A 137 -12.07 7.12 7.92
CA GLY A 137 -11.96 5.67 7.95
C GLY A 137 -12.80 4.98 6.86
N HIS A 138 -13.64 4.05 7.24
CA HIS A 138 -14.47 3.27 6.33
C HIS A 138 -15.55 4.06 5.58
N GLU A 139 -15.88 5.28 5.99
CA GLU A 139 -16.80 6.15 5.25
C GLU A 139 -16.24 6.47 3.86
N ALA A 140 -14.92 6.40 3.67
CA ALA A 140 -14.27 6.57 2.37
C ALA A 140 -14.68 5.52 1.33
N LEU A 141 -15.25 4.38 1.73
CA LEU A 141 -15.82 3.40 0.81
C LEU A 141 -16.99 3.97 0.00
N SER A 142 -17.61 5.07 0.44
CA SER A 142 -18.62 5.80 -0.33
C SER A 142 -18.07 6.32 -1.66
N TYR A 143 -16.81 6.71 -1.73
CA TYR A 143 -16.17 7.10 -2.99
C TYR A 143 -16.09 5.93 -3.97
N GLN A 144 -15.71 4.76 -3.50
CA GLN A 144 -15.65 3.55 -4.34
C GLN A 144 -17.04 3.25 -4.93
N ALA A 145 -18.07 3.25 -4.11
CA ALA A 145 -19.45 3.00 -4.56
C ALA A 145 -19.93 4.05 -5.59
N THR A 146 -19.63 5.33 -5.33
CA THR A 146 -19.99 6.44 -6.22
C THR A 146 -19.31 6.33 -7.58
N TRP A 147 -17.99 6.08 -7.59
CA TRP A 147 -17.25 5.93 -8.84
C TRP A 147 -17.65 4.68 -9.61
N PHE A 148 -17.91 3.57 -8.90
CA PHE A 148 -18.42 2.35 -9.54
C PHE A 148 -19.77 2.62 -10.23
N ALA A 149 -20.72 3.26 -9.55
CA ALA A 149 -22.01 3.61 -10.14
C ALA A 149 -21.85 4.50 -11.38
N LYS A 150 -20.93 5.48 -11.34
CA LYS A 150 -20.61 6.34 -12.48
C LYS A 150 -20.06 5.52 -13.66
N TYR A 151 -19.08 4.66 -13.44
CA TYR A 151 -18.49 3.82 -14.49
C TYR A 151 -19.56 2.91 -15.14
N VAL A 152 -20.43 2.30 -14.33
CA VAL A 152 -21.55 1.50 -14.84
C VAL A 152 -22.48 2.35 -15.72
N SER A 153 -22.82 3.57 -15.29
CA SER A 153 -23.69 4.48 -16.08
C SER A 153 -23.05 4.94 -17.40
N GLU A 154 -21.73 4.99 -17.46
CA GLU A 154 -20.93 5.31 -18.65
C GLU A 154 -20.63 4.08 -19.53
N GLY A 155 -21.09 2.89 -19.14
CA GLY A 155 -20.83 1.63 -19.86
C GLY A 155 -19.39 1.17 -19.78
N ARG A 156 -18.63 1.63 -18.80
CA ARG A 156 -17.21 1.27 -18.59
C ARG A 156 -17.10 -0.07 -17.85
N VAL A 157 -16.08 -0.84 -18.21
CA VAL A 157 -15.85 -2.18 -17.65
C VAL A 157 -14.78 -2.21 -16.56
N GLU A 158 -14.02 -1.12 -16.41
CA GLU A 158 -12.97 -0.99 -15.39
C GLU A 158 -12.71 0.46 -14.97
N SER A 159 -11.96 0.64 -13.90
CA SER A 159 -11.47 1.94 -13.43
C SER A 159 -10.30 2.45 -14.28
N GLU A 160 -10.20 3.75 -14.48
CA GLU A 160 -9.02 4.39 -15.08
C GLU A 160 -7.87 4.54 -14.09
N ILE A 161 -8.18 4.56 -12.80
CA ILE A 161 -7.20 4.82 -11.74
C ILE A 161 -6.59 3.50 -11.25
N HIS A 162 -7.38 2.42 -11.26
CA HIS A 162 -6.97 1.10 -10.79
C HIS A 162 -7.62 0.05 -11.68
N THR A 163 -6.85 -0.40 -12.66
CA THR A 163 -7.32 -1.34 -13.71
C THR A 163 -7.34 -2.78 -13.22
N ALA A 164 -7.99 -3.67 -13.98
CA ALA A 164 -7.93 -5.10 -13.71
C ALA A 164 -6.47 -5.64 -13.75
N GLN A 165 -5.62 -5.06 -14.60
CA GLN A 165 -4.20 -5.41 -14.66
C GLN A 165 -3.47 -5.02 -13.36
N ASP A 166 -3.75 -3.83 -12.80
CA ASP A 166 -3.16 -3.40 -11.54
C ASP A 166 -3.57 -4.32 -10.38
N VAL A 167 -4.82 -4.76 -10.35
CA VAL A 167 -5.30 -5.75 -9.36
C VAL A 167 -4.49 -7.05 -9.45
N VAL A 168 -4.30 -7.57 -10.66
CA VAL A 168 -3.52 -8.80 -10.88
C VAL A 168 -2.05 -8.60 -10.48
N ALA A 169 -1.45 -7.44 -10.81
CA ALA A 169 -0.09 -7.11 -10.43
C ALA A 169 0.07 -7.06 -8.91
N ASN A 170 -0.82 -6.37 -8.21
CA ASN A 170 -0.82 -6.29 -6.75
C ASN A 170 -0.92 -7.66 -6.08
N ILE A 171 -1.81 -8.53 -6.58
CA ILE A 171 -1.96 -9.90 -6.04
C ILE A 171 -0.70 -10.74 -6.29
N ARG A 172 -0.02 -10.59 -7.43
CA ARG A 172 1.26 -11.27 -7.69
C ARG A 172 2.33 -10.86 -6.69
N VAL A 173 2.43 -9.56 -6.37
CA VAL A 173 3.37 -9.07 -5.35
C VAL A 173 3.04 -9.66 -3.98
N ALA A 174 1.76 -9.63 -3.57
CA ALA A 174 1.32 -10.19 -2.30
C ALA A 174 1.61 -11.70 -2.23
N GLN A 175 1.34 -12.44 -3.30
CA GLN A 175 1.62 -13.87 -3.39
C GLN A 175 3.13 -14.17 -3.29
N GLU A 176 3.98 -13.40 -3.96
CA GLU A 176 5.43 -13.58 -3.87
C GLU A 176 5.93 -13.33 -2.44
N ILE A 177 5.46 -12.26 -1.78
CA ILE A 177 5.79 -11.97 -0.39
C ILE A 177 5.40 -13.15 0.50
N THR A 178 4.15 -13.59 0.47
CA THR A 178 3.64 -14.68 1.32
C THR A 178 4.35 -16.01 1.03
N THR A 179 4.71 -16.28 -0.22
CA THR A 179 5.50 -17.46 -0.61
C THR A 179 6.89 -17.44 0.05
N GLN A 180 7.59 -16.30 0.02
CA GLN A 180 8.91 -16.15 0.64
C GLN A 180 8.86 -16.29 2.17
N LEU A 181 7.74 -15.90 2.80
CA LEU A 181 7.51 -16.11 4.24
C LEU A 181 7.20 -17.57 4.60
N GLY A 182 6.84 -18.40 3.64
CA GLY A 182 6.34 -19.76 3.87
C GLY A 182 4.91 -19.79 4.44
N ALA A 183 4.12 -18.76 4.18
CA ALA A 183 2.72 -18.71 4.58
C ALA A 183 1.83 -19.56 3.68
N GLU A 184 0.80 -20.20 4.26
CA GLU A 184 -0.17 -21.06 3.57
C GLU A 184 -1.55 -20.43 3.60
N ILE A 185 -1.73 -19.37 2.81
CA ILE A 185 -2.91 -18.49 2.86
C ILE A 185 -4.18 -19.16 2.28
N LEU A 186 -4.04 -20.07 1.32
CA LEU A 186 -5.13 -20.74 0.59
C LEU A 186 -5.24 -22.22 0.96
#